data_5aa6f4852ea9a19ca792a2e94ea6ce56
#
_entry.id   5aa6f4852ea9a19ca792a2e94ea6ce56
#
_cell.length_a   1.000
_cell.length_b   1.000
_cell.length_c   1.000
_cell.angle_alpha   90.00
_cell.angle_beta   90.00
_cell.angle_gamma   90.00
#
_symmetry.space_group_name_H-M   'P 1'
#
loop_
_entity.id
_entity.type
_entity.pdbx_description
1 polymer ?
#
loop_
_entity_poly.entity_id
_entity_poly.type
_entity_poly.pdbx_seq_one_letter_code
_entity_poly.pdbx_strand_id
1 'polypeptide(L)'
;MPTSLSHRHAHLHQISVLTLTATVLFSLSGITFAQNDTRSVSMVELTGEGAQYWPRWRGPSGQGIVSTGNYPDHWTATDNVLWRTSLSGQGNSSPIVWGDYIILTSGRDAGQRLFVQAYRRSDGTLRWETEVAPGRPERVHSKNGPASATPTTDGKRIFASLGGRGIVALDFDGNILWHSTVGSINNYHGPAGSPLLYDDLLIVYQDQRGGGFAAAYDTATGNEVWRTARDASVGWGSPIAIRVGDHDELIISSQNTVNAYNPRTGDELWRCGGNLFEVIPTPVVEAGLIFCASGRAGPTLAIRPGGQGDVTDTHIAWSTSRGSPFVPSPVAYDGYLYTINDMSSIITCFDAATGTVMWQQRLGRATREGISSSPVVVNDKVFVTNDDGTTFVLKTGPEFELLHTNNIGAQTLASPALVDDTWYMRTVDELIAVGH
;
A
#
# COMPACT_ATOMS: atom_id res chain seq x y z
N MET A 1 12.64 -97.42 -33.40
CA MET A 1 12.34 -98.80 -32.94
C MET A 1 11.84 -98.71 -31.53
N PRO A 2 10.97 -99.61 -31.13
CA PRO A 2 9.55 -99.39 -31.21
C PRO A 2 8.87 -99.54 -29.84
N THR A 3 7.57 -99.33 -29.90
CA THR A 3 6.46 -100.05 -29.18
C THR A 3 6.29 -99.65 -27.69
N SER A 4 5.07 -99.61 -27.14
CA SER A 4 3.77 -100.07 -27.53
C SER A 4 2.70 -99.45 -26.59
N LEU A 5 1.53 -99.37 -27.13
CA LEU A 5 0.20 -99.26 -26.54
C LEU A 5 -0.03 -99.92 -25.18
N SER A 6 -0.87 -99.36 -24.33
CA SER A 6 -2.11 -100.08 -23.94
C SER A 6 -3.12 -99.16 -23.23
N HIS A 7 -4.35 -99.44 -23.61
CA HIS A 7 -5.60 -98.85 -23.10
C HIS A 7 -5.89 -99.20 -21.63
N ARG A 8 -6.60 -98.32 -20.88
CA ARG A 8 -7.91 -98.66 -20.31
C ARG A 8 -8.55 -97.54 -19.47
N HIS A 9 -9.75 -97.31 -19.89
CA HIS A 9 -10.99 -97.00 -19.14
C HIS A 9 -11.08 -95.89 -18.11
N ALA A 10 -12.10 -95.12 -18.43
CA ALA A 10 -12.85 -94.03 -17.78
C ALA A 10 -13.30 -94.35 -16.34
N HIS A 11 -13.32 -93.31 -15.53
CA HIS A 11 -14.34 -93.04 -14.54
C HIS A 11 -14.54 -91.52 -14.42
N LEU A 12 -15.76 -91.08 -14.70
CA LEU A 12 -16.22 -89.72 -14.44
C LEU A 12 -16.29 -89.48 -12.93
N HIS A 13 -15.65 -88.48 -12.48
CA HIS A 13 -15.97 -87.78 -11.23
C HIS A 13 -16.19 -86.33 -11.52
N GLN A 14 -17.41 -85.84 -11.30
CA GLN A 14 -17.77 -84.44 -11.26
C GLN A 14 -17.04 -83.78 -10.09
N ILE A 15 -16.20 -82.82 -10.37
CA ILE A 15 -15.64 -81.89 -9.36
C ILE A 15 -16.32 -80.59 -9.62
N SER A 16 -17.18 -80.17 -8.69
CA SER A 16 -17.72 -78.81 -8.63
C SER A 16 -16.58 -77.78 -8.37
N VAL A 17 -16.36 -76.89 -9.32
CA VAL A 17 -15.44 -75.78 -9.17
C VAL A 17 -16.20 -74.64 -8.48
N LEU A 18 -15.91 -74.41 -7.21
CA LEU A 18 -16.31 -73.19 -6.49
C LEU A 18 -15.44 -72.04 -7.00
N THR A 19 -16.02 -71.15 -7.79
CA THR A 19 -15.37 -69.90 -8.20
C THR A 19 -15.46 -68.89 -7.05
N LEU A 20 -14.36 -68.67 -6.37
CA LEU A 20 -14.24 -67.61 -5.36
C LEU A 20 -13.93 -66.27 -6.08
N THR A 21 -14.95 -65.43 -6.23
CA THR A 21 -14.79 -64.07 -6.73
C THR A 21 -14.28 -63.21 -5.60
N ALA A 22 -12.98 -62.90 -5.60
CA ALA A 22 -12.40 -61.91 -4.72
C ALA A 22 -12.75 -60.50 -5.24
N THR A 23 -13.65 -59.81 -4.58
CA THR A 23 -13.98 -58.40 -4.84
C THR A 23 -12.88 -57.58 -4.19
N VAL A 24 -11.95 -57.05 -4.98
CA VAL A 24 -10.95 -56.05 -4.53
C VAL A 24 -11.68 -54.71 -4.47
N LEU A 25 -12.01 -54.27 -3.26
CA LEU A 25 -12.44 -52.91 -2.98
C LEU A 25 -11.21 -51.97 -3.10
N PHE A 26 -11.07 -51.26 -4.22
CA PHE A 26 -10.23 -50.08 -4.32
C PHE A 26 -10.89 -48.98 -3.52
N SER A 27 -10.36 -48.69 -2.32
CA SER A 27 -10.63 -47.44 -1.63
C SER A 27 -9.95 -46.32 -2.42
N LEU A 28 -10.70 -45.62 -3.24
CA LEU A 28 -10.30 -44.30 -3.77
C LEU A 28 -10.20 -43.33 -2.57
N SER A 29 -8.99 -43.18 -2.05
CA SER A 29 -8.67 -42.02 -1.22
C SER A 29 -8.88 -40.79 -2.08
N GLY A 30 -10.01 -40.12 -1.90
CA GLY A 30 -10.30 -38.88 -2.56
C GLY A 30 -9.18 -37.89 -2.19
N ILE A 31 -8.33 -37.55 -3.15
CA ILE A 31 -7.52 -36.35 -3.08
C ILE A 31 -8.52 -35.19 -3.12
N THR A 32 -8.88 -34.68 -1.97
CA THR A 32 -9.59 -33.41 -1.84
C THR A 32 -8.62 -32.37 -2.34
N PHE A 33 -8.76 -31.98 -3.62
CA PHE A 33 -8.19 -30.72 -4.06
C PHE A 33 -8.79 -29.68 -3.13
N ALA A 34 -7.92 -28.96 -2.40
CA ALA A 34 -8.33 -27.79 -1.66
C ALA A 34 -9.14 -26.92 -2.64
N GLN A 35 -10.41 -26.75 -2.35
CA GLN A 35 -11.24 -25.79 -3.05
C GLN A 35 -10.44 -24.48 -2.99
N ASN A 36 -10.06 -23.91 -4.14
CA ASN A 36 -9.55 -22.58 -4.21
C ASN A 36 -10.63 -21.68 -3.60
N ASP A 37 -10.46 -21.34 -2.34
CA ASP A 37 -11.31 -20.40 -1.63
C ASP A 37 -10.99 -19.02 -2.24
N THR A 38 -11.66 -18.69 -3.33
CA THR A 38 -11.61 -17.38 -3.97
C THR A 38 -12.44 -16.42 -3.13
N ARG A 39 -12.05 -16.21 -1.88
CA ARG A 39 -12.62 -15.13 -1.09
C ARG A 39 -12.37 -13.84 -1.84
N SER A 40 -13.40 -13.04 -1.98
CA SER A 40 -13.25 -11.71 -2.53
C SER A 40 -12.34 -10.90 -1.61
N VAL A 41 -11.33 -10.27 -2.19
CA VAL A 41 -10.41 -9.39 -1.48
C VAL A 41 -10.51 -8.00 -2.07
N SER A 42 -10.71 -7.01 -1.22
CA SER A 42 -10.73 -5.61 -1.61
C SER A 42 -10.16 -4.74 -0.49
N MET A 43 -9.76 -3.52 -0.83
CA MET A 43 -9.49 -2.52 0.22
C MET A 43 -10.76 -2.20 0.99
N VAL A 44 -10.63 -1.92 2.28
CA VAL A 44 -11.68 -1.24 3.03
C VAL A 44 -11.71 0.21 2.56
N GLU A 45 -12.62 0.48 1.63
CA GLU A 45 -12.79 1.79 1.03
C GLU A 45 -13.67 2.69 1.92
N LEU A 46 -13.45 3.99 1.79
CA LEU A 46 -14.33 4.98 2.41
C LEU A 46 -15.61 5.12 1.59
N THR A 47 -16.72 5.24 2.28
CA THR A 47 -18.04 5.36 1.69
C THR A 47 -18.68 6.73 1.99
N GLY A 48 -19.80 7.03 1.35
CA GLY A 48 -20.53 8.29 1.55
C GLY A 48 -19.69 9.51 1.17
N GLU A 49 -19.68 10.53 2.02
CA GLU A 49 -18.94 11.78 1.77
C GLU A 49 -17.44 11.55 1.65
N GLY A 50 -16.88 10.60 2.42
CA GLY A 50 -15.45 10.28 2.36
C GLY A 50 -14.97 9.78 1.01
N ALA A 51 -15.84 9.16 0.22
CA ALA A 51 -15.53 8.69 -1.14
C ALA A 51 -15.43 9.82 -2.17
N GLN A 52 -15.97 11.02 -1.87
CA GLN A 52 -15.97 12.17 -2.78
C GLN A 52 -14.71 13.02 -2.68
N TYR A 53 -13.91 12.82 -1.61
CA TYR A 53 -12.69 13.59 -1.34
C TYR A 53 -11.45 12.71 -1.34
N TRP A 54 -10.30 13.28 -0.96
CA TRP A 54 -9.01 12.58 -0.81
C TRP A 54 -8.56 12.60 0.66
N PRO A 55 -9.27 11.87 1.55
CA PRO A 55 -9.17 12.10 3.00
C PRO A 55 -8.01 11.38 3.69
N ARG A 56 -7.23 10.58 2.97
CA ARG A 56 -6.12 9.78 3.50
C ARG A 56 -5.04 9.54 2.46
N TRP A 57 -3.95 8.94 2.88
CA TRP A 57 -2.89 8.42 2.02
C TRP A 57 -3.48 7.57 0.88
N ARG A 58 -3.17 7.96 -0.37
CA ARG A 58 -3.65 7.35 -1.61
C ARG A 58 -5.18 7.39 -1.81
N GLY A 59 -5.84 8.35 -1.20
CA GLY A 59 -7.25 8.68 -1.45
C GLY A 59 -8.26 7.71 -0.85
N PRO A 60 -9.53 7.81 -1.26
CA PRO A 60 -10.62 7.02 -0.68
C PRO A 60 -10.43 5.52 -0.86
N SER A 61 -9.90 5.07 -1.99
CA SER A 61 -9.56 3.66 -2.22
C SER A 61 -8.37 3.19 -1.39
N GLY A 62 -7.48 4.11 -0.94
CA GLY A 62 -6.19 3.76 -0.34
C GLY A 62 -5.17 3.20 -1.34
N GLN A 63 -5.52 3.17 -2.64
CA GLN A 63 -4.69 2.59 -3.69
C GLN A 63 -4.19 3.61 -4.73
N GLY A 64 -4.63 4.89 -4.64
CA GLY A 64 -4.27 5.91 -5.62
C GLY A 64 -5.04 5.75 -6.93
N ILE A 65 -6.30 5.34 -6.86
CA ILE A 65 -7.15 5.08 -8.03
C ILE A 65 -8.33 6.04 -8.03
N VAL A 66 -8.60 6.64 -9.19
CA VAL A 66 -9.78 7.43 -9.51
C VAL A 66 -10.36 6.89 -10.81
N SER A 67 -11.54 6.29 -10.72
CA SER A 67 -12.16 5.59 -11.86
C SER A 67 -13.00 6.49 -12.76
N THR A 68 -13.29 7.73 -12.35
CA THR A 68 -14.16 8.67 -13.07
C THR A 68 -13.66 10.10 -12.91
N GLY A 69 -14.03 10.96 -13.84
CA GLY A 69 -13.70 12.38 -13.82
C GLY A 69 -13.00 12.85 -15.08
N ASN A 70 -12.92 14.17 -15.26
CA ASN A 70 -12.27 14.81 -16.40
C ASN A 70 -10.96 15.51 -15.97
N TYR A 71 -10.09 14.75 -15.31
CA TYR A 71 -8.79 15.26 -14.89
C TYR A 71 -7.89 15.56 -16.08
N PRO A 72 -7.20 16.72 -16.12
CA PRO A 72 -6.23 16.97 -17.18
C PRO A 72 -5.13 15.90 -17.18
N ASP A 73 -4.80 15.39 -18.34
CA ASP A 73 -3.69 14.50 -18.57
C ASP A 73 -2.49 15.19 -19.24
N HIS A 74 -2.68 16.48 -19.56
CA HIS A 74 -1.64 17.34 -20.12
C HIS A 74 -1.53 18.65 -19.32
N TRP A 75 -0.31 19.02 -18.93
CA TRP A 75 0.02 20.30 -18.30
C TRP A 75 1.49 20.66 -18.49
N THR A 76 1.79 21.95 -18.29
CA THR A 76 3.16 22.46 -18.20
C THR A 76 3.35 23.17 -16.84
N ALA A 77 4.45 23.89 -16.67
CA ALA A 77 4.63 24.73 -15.50
C ALA A 77 3.61 25.87 -15.35
N THR A 78 2.87 26.18 -16.43
CA THR A 78 1.89 27.29 -16.49
C THR A 78 0.55 26.85 -17.07
N ASP A 79 0.52 25.94 -18.06
CA ASP A 79 -0.72 25.51 -18.69
C ASP A 79 -1.45 24.53 -17.81
N ASN A 80 -2.77 24.69 -17.68
CA ASN A 80 -3.65 23.95 -16.79
C ASN A 80 -3.29 24.11 -15.30
N VAL A 81 -2.50 25.12 -14.93
CA VAL A 81 -2.23 25.48 -13.54
C VAL A 81 -3.24 26.51 -13.08
N LEU A 82 -4.11 26.14 -12.15
CA LEU A 82 -5.13 27.01 -11.59
C LEU A 82 -4.54 28.03 -10.61
N TRP A 83 -3.65 27.54 -9.74
CA TRP A 83 -2.93 28.39 -8.78
C TRP A 83 -1.66 27.68 -8.25
N ARG A 84 -0.75 28.48 -7.71
CA ARG A 84 0.46 28.05 -7.01
C ARG A 84 0.61 28.85 -5.71
N THR A 85 0.97 28.17 -4.63
CA THR A 85 1.18 28.80 -3.33
C THR A 85 2.49 28.32 -2.72
N SER A 86 3.34 29.25 -2.27
CA SER A 86 4.58 28.92 -1.57
C SER A 86 4.26 28.27 -0.22
N LEU A 87 4.95 27.16 0.07
CA LEU A 87 4.83 26.44 1.32
C LEU A 87 5.78 27.00 2.37
N SER A 88 5.33 27.05 3.60
CA SER A 88 6.11 27.45 4.76
C SER A 88 6.58 26.19 5.49
N GLY A 89 7.90 25.98 5.49
CA GLY A 89 8.52 24.80 6.11
C GLY A 89 8.74 23.63 5.14
N GLN A 90 9.39 22.59 5.63
CA GLN A 90 9.77 21.39 4.85
C GLN A 90 8.92 20.20 5.25
N GLY A 91 8.69 19.28 4.33
CA GLY A 91 8.00 18.01 4.57
C GLY A 91 7.57 17.35 3.28
N ASN A 92 7.35 16.04 3.34
CA ASN A 92 7.00 15.23 2.17
C ASN A 92 5.63 14.56 2.33
N SER A 93 4.81 14.97 3.32
CA SER A 93 3.44 14.47 3.40
C SER A 93 2.69 14.78 2.11
N SER A 94 1.96 13.81 1.59
CA SER A 94 1.02 14.07 0.50
C SER A 94 -0.12 14.97 0.99
N PRO A 95 -0.73 15.78 0.12
CA PRO A 95 -1.93 16.51 0.48
C PRO A 95 -3.09 15.54 0.73
N ILE A 96 -3.94 15.86 1.70
CA ILE A 96 -5.29 15.34 1.79
C ILE A 96 -6.28 16.47 1.54
N VAL A 97 -7.46 16.12 1.02
CA VAL A 97 -8.47 17.09 0.65
C VAL A 97 -9.82 16.69 1.26
N TRP A 98 -10.49 17.65 1.89
CA TRP A 98 -11.86 17.51 2.39
C TRP A 98 -12.58 18.85 2.31
N GLY A 99 -13.73 18.88 1.64
CA GLY A 99 -14.46 20.11 1.39
C GLY A 99 -13.58 21.15 0.70
N ASP A 100 -13.48 22.34 1.31
CA ASP A 100 -12.60 23.43 0.83
C ASP A 100 -11.24 23.47 1.55
N TYR A 101 -10.77 22.34 2.09
CA TYR A 101 -9.48 22.25 2.79
C TYR A 101 -8.51 21.33 2.08
N ILE A 102 -7.26 21.78 1.97
CA ILE A 102 -6.11 20.94 1.65
C ILE A 102 -5.23 20.96 2.89
N ILE A 103 -4.89 19.78 3.40
CA ILE A 103 -4.17 19.64 4.68
C ILE A 103 -2.84 18.98 4.44
N LEU A 104 -1.79 19.55 5.04
CA LEU A 104 -0.41 19.10 4.98
C LEU A 104 0.21 19.08 6.38
N THR A 105 1.31 18.35 6.52
CA THR A 105 2.24 18.51 7.65
C THR A 105 3.53 19.16 7.19
N SER A 106 4.17 19.94 8.05
CA SER A 106 5.47 20.57 7.75
C SER A 106 6.34 20.70 8.99
N GLY A 107 7.64 20.91 8.78
CA GLY A 107 8.60 21.15 9.84
C GLY A 107 9.46 22.37 9.54
N ARG A 108 9.84 23.09 10.59
CA ARG A 108 10.77 24.22 10.53
C ARG A 108 11.91 24.01 11.51
N ASP A 109 12.95 24.83 11.40
CA ASP A 109 14.10 24.79 12.27
C ASP A 109 14.72 23.39 12.34
N ALA A 110 14.94 22.79 11.15
CA ALA A 110 15.43 21.42 10.98
C ALA A 110 14.58 20.35 11.73
N GLY A 111 13.25 20.54 11.83
CA GLY A 111 12.33 19.62 12.48
C GLY A 111 12.17 19.84 13.99
N GLN A 112 12.68 20.93 14.55
CA GLN A 112 12.41 21.29 15.95
C GLN A 112 10.95 21.67 16.15
N ARG A 113 10.34 22.29 15.15
CA ARG A 113 8.95 22.73 15.15
C ARG A 113 8.19 22.02 14.06
N LEU A 114 7.12 21.34 14.41
CA LEU A 114 6.25 20.59 13.49
C LEU A 114 4.85 21.22 13.48
N PHE A 115 4.26 21.25 12.29
CA PHE A 115 2.99 21.92 12.05
C PHE A 115 2.03 21.04 11.28
N VAL A 116 0.73 21.24 11.54
CA VAL A 116 -0.35 20.89 10.64
C VAL A 116 -0.84 22.19 10.00
N GLN A 117 -0.99 22.18 8.69
CA GLN A 117 -1.35 23.36 7.89
C GLN A 117 -2.58 23.04 7.06
N ALA A 118 -3.51 24.00 6.97
CA ALA A 118 -4.66 23.93 6.10
C ALA A 118 -4.68 25.10 5.12
N TYR A 119 -4.84 24.75 3.85
CA TYR A 119 -4.96 25.68 2.75
C TYR A 119 -6.36 25.64 2.17
N ARG A 120 -6.83 26.77 1.62
CA ARG A 120 -8.07 26.84 0.89
C ARG A 120 -7.91 26.16 -0.46
N ARG A 121 -8.86 25.29 -0.80
CA ARG A 121 -8.80 24.50 -2.04
C ARG A 121 -8.97 25.38 -3.28
N SER A 122 -9.80 26.41 -3.20
CA SER A 122 -10.15 27.24 -4.35
C SER A 122 -9.04 28.17 -4.85
N ASP A 123 -8.10 28.58 -3.97
CA ASP A 123 -7.06 29.58 -4.31
C ASP A 123 -5.69 29.31 -3.69
N GLY A 124 -5.54 28.26 -2.92
CA GLY A 124 -4.30 27.88 -2.26
C GLY A 124 -3.90 28.76 -1.08
N THR A 125 -4.73 29.71 -0.62
CA THR A 125 -4.39 30.57 0.51
C THR A 125 -4.35 29.79 1.82
N LEU A 126 -3.33 30.06 2.67
CA LEU A 126 -3.22 29.48 4.00
C LEU A 126 -4.41 29.93 4.87
N ARG A 127 -5.18 28.98 5.39
CA ARG A 127 -6.27 29.25 6.33
C ARG A 127 -5.80 29.33 7.75
N TRP A 128 -5.05 28.32 8.17
CA TRP A 128 -4.46 28.21 9.49
C TRP A 128 -3.24 27.32 9.50
N GLU A 129 -2.43 27.50 10.53
CA GLU A 129 -1.26 26.71 10.83
C GLU A 129 -1.20 26.47 12.33
N THR A 130 -1.13 25.21 12.74
CA THR A 130 -1.08 24.84 14.15
C THR A 130 0.24 24.14 14.45
N GLU A 131 1.03 24.69 15.35
CA GLU A 131 2.23 24.05 15.86
C GLU A 131 1.87 22.91 16.82
N VAL A 132 2.41 21.74 16.56
CA VAL A 132 2.29 20.59 17.45
C VAL A 132 3.56 20.48 18.27
N ALA A 133 3.41 20.42 19.59
CA ALA A 133 4.42 20.39 20.63
C ALA A 133 5.89 20.46 20.18
N PRO A 134 6.63 21.54 20.51
CA PRO A 134 8.03 21.67 20.16
C PRO A 134 8.87 20.57 20.83
N GLY A 135 10.02 20.24 20.29
CA GLY A 135 10.89 19.25 20.87
C GLY A 135 12.18 19.05 20.06
N ARG A 136 12.94 18.03 20.39
CA ARG A 136 14.18 17.75 19.69
C ARG A 136 13.89 17.19 18.30
N PRO A 137 14.62 17.62 17.25
CA PRO A 137 14.47 17.06 15.92
C PRO A 137 14.88 15.58 15.94
N GLU A 138 14.15 14.78 15.21
CA GLU A 138 14.53 13.41 14.92
C GLU A 138 15.57 13.37 13.81
N ARG A 139 16.44 12.37 13.83
CA ARG A 139 17.29 12.10 12.69
C ARG A 139 16.44 11.55 11.55
N VAL A 140 16.47 12.22 10.41
CA VAL A 140 15.75 11.81 9.21
C VAL A 140 16.71 11.66 8.04
N HIS A 141 16.37 10.85 7.06
CA HIS A 141 17.05 10.80 5.77
C HIS A 141 16.68 12.03 4.94
N SER A 142 17.54 12.48 4.04
CA SER A 142 17.28 13.66 3.18
C SER A 142 15.98 13.56 2.37
N LYS A 143 15.62 12.37 1.92
CA LYS A 143 14.34 12.11 1.23
C LYS A 143 13.14 11.97 2.16
N ASN A 144 13.35 11.76 3.47
CA ASN A 144 12.23 11.58 4.40
C ASN A 144 11.75 12.91 4.98
N GLY A 145 12.60 13.84 5.31
CA GLY A 145 12.17 15.10 5.92
C GLY A 145 11.54 14.94 7.32
N PRO A 146 11.27 16.07 8.01
CA PRO A 146 10.75 16.05 9.37
C PRO A 146 9.24 15.79 9.47
N ALA A 147 8.50 15.85 8.35
CA ALA A 147 7.05 15.73 8.29
C ALA A 147 6.64 14.99 7.01
N SER A 148 6.80 13.66 6.99
CA SER A 148 6.54 12.81 5.82
C SER A 148 5.24 12.02 5.92
N ALA A 149 4.79 11.66 7.12
CA ALA A 149 3.51 11.00 7.28
C ALA A 149 2.37 11.89 6.78
N THR A 150 1.55 11.34 5.89
CA THR A 150 0.36 12.02 5.37
C THR A 150 -0.74 11.99 6.43
N PRO A 151 -1.38 13.14 6.73
CA PRO A 151 -2.51 13.17 7.65
C PRO A 151 -3.71 12.39 7.10
N THR A 152 -4.72 12.17 7.96
CA THR A 152 -6.01 11.58 7.55
C THR A 152 -7.16 12.33 8.23
N THR A 153 -8.38 12.21 7.69
CA THR A 153 -9.57 12.87 8.24
C THR A 153 -10.81 11.99 8.14
N ASP A 154 -11.68 12.13 9.14
CA ASP A 154 -13.03 11.55 9.16
C ASP A 154 -14.11 12.56 8.72
N GLY A 155 -13.69 13.75 8.24
CA GLY A 155 -14.59 14.84 7.86
C GLY A 155 -15.05 15.71 9.04
N LYS A 156 -14.69 15.34 10.27
CA LYS A 156 -14.96 16.11 11.49
C LYS A 156 -13.65 16.51 12.18
N ARG A 157 -12.65 15.67 12.09
CA ARG A 157 -11.34 15.80 12.73
C ARG A 157 -10.24 15.50 11.72
N ILE A 158 -9.10 16.11 11.93
CA ILE A 158 -7.86 15.90 11.18
C ILE A 158 -6.90 15.19 12.10
N PHE A 159 -6.30 14.09 11.66
CA PHE A 159 -5.34 13.32 12.44
C PHE A 159 -3.98 13.35 11.76
N ALA A 160 -2.94 13.67 12.51
CA ALA A 160 -1.57 13.67 12.02
C ALA A 160 -0.66 12.85 12.95
N SER A 161 0.23 12.05 12.34
CA SER A 161 1.33 11.37 13.02
C SER A 161 2.62 12.13 12.79
N LEU A 162 3.27 12.55 13.86
CA LEU A 162 4.45 13.41 13.84
C LEU A 162 5.64 12.73 14.53
N GLY A 163 5.83 11.44 14.27
CA GLY A 163 6.92 10.65 14.81
C GLY A 163 6.94 10.63 16.33
N GLY A 164 8.07 10.82 16.95
CA GLY A 164 8.23 10.87 18.40
C GLY A 164 7.51 12.03 19.09
N ARG A 165 6.94 12.97 18.30
CA ARG A 165 6.03 13.99 18.86
C ARG A 165 4.64 13.43 19.12
N GLY A 166 4.36 12.23 18.64
CA GLY A 166 3.10 11.55 18.82
C GLY A 166 2.10 11.77 17.71
N ILE A 167 0.86 11.55 18.05
CA ILE A 167 -0.31 11.74 17.16
C ILE A 167 -1.20 12.83 17.73
N VAL A 168 -1.79 13.62 16.84
CA VAL A 168 -2.65 14.74 17.21
C VAL A 168 -3.95 14.68 16.43
N ALA A 169 -5.06 15.06 17.09
CA ALA A 169 -6.30 15.38 16.42
C ALA A 169 -6.59 16.87 16.52
N LEU A 170 -7.03 17.45 15.41
CA LEU A 170 -7.45 18.84 15.30
C LEU A 170 -8.88 18.89 14.75
N ASP A 171 -9.59 19.96 15.04
CA ASP A 171 -10.79 20.35 14.27
C ASP A 171 -10.40 21.06 12.97
N PHE A 172 -11.39 21.39 12.14
CA PHE A 172 -11.16 22.09 10.88
C PHE A 172 -10.85 23.60 11.05
N ASP A 173 -10.95 24.12 12.26
CA ASP A 173 -10.48 25.48 12.61
C ASP A 173 -9.02 25.48 13.09
N GLY A 174 -8.39 24.31 13.19
CA GLY A 174 -6.98 24.12 13.58
C GLY A 174 -6.78 24.02 15.09
N ASN A 175 -7.83 23.90 15.90
CA ASN A 175 -7.69 23.71 17.34
C ASN A 175 -7.31 22.26 17.64
N ILE A 176 -6.32 22.06 18.51
CA ILE A 176 -5.95 20.71 18.97
C ILE A 176 -7.05 20.20 19.92
N LEU A 177 -7.66 19.09 19.54
CA LEU A 177 -8.67 18.40 20.34
C LEU A 177 -8.02 17.46 21.37
N TRP A 178 -7.01 16.73 20.96
CA TRP A 178 -6.18 15.89 21.79
C TRP A 178 -4.81 15.64 21.18
N HIS A 179 -3.86 15.27 22.04
CA HIS A 179 -2.49 14.92 21.64
C HIS A 179 -2.03 13.73 22.48
N SER A 180 -1.65 12.63 21.83
CA SER A 180 -1.21 11.39 22.46
C SER A 180 0.22 11.05 22.07
N THR A 181 1.03 10.65 23.05
CA THR A 181 2.40 10.22 22.81
C THR A 181 2.42 8.76 22.35
N VAL A 182 3.28 8.45 21.37
CA VAL A 182 3.44 7.06 20.87
C VAL A 182 4.70 6.37 21.43
N GLY A 183 5.54 7.11 22.14
CA GLY A 183 6.84 6.67 22.65
C GLY A 183 8.01 7.21 21.82
N SER A 184 9.23 6.85 22.20
CA SER A 184 10.44 7.24 21.47
C SER A 184 10.59 6.47 20.18
N ILE A 185 11.07 7.14 19.12
CA ILE A 185 11.33 6.55 17.82
C ILE A 185 12.83 6.26 17.69
N ASN A 186 13.16 4.99 17.39
CA ASN A 186 14.52 4.55 17.10
C ASN A 186 14.64 3.96 15.68
N ASN A 187 14.32 4.80 14.71
CA ASN A 187 14.43 4.47 13.29
C ASN A 187 15.50 5.38 12.66
N TYR A 188 16.52 4.77 11.99
CA TYR A 188 17.69 5.49 11.51
C TYR A 188 17.43 6.45 10.34
N HIS A 189 16.31 6.31 9.65
CA HIS A 189 15.85 7.24 8.60
C HIS A 189 14.68 8.11 9.03
N GLY A 190 14.23 7.98 10.28
CA GLY A 190 13.07 8.69 10.83
C GLY A 190 11.74 8.02 10.51
N PRO A 191 10.64 8.47 11.15
CA PRO A 191 9.30 7.95 10.92
C PRO A 191 8.75 8.43 9.56
N ALA A 192 7.89 7.63 8.92
CA ALA A 192 7.22 8.00 7.67
C ALA A 192 5.81 7.40 7.47
N GLY A 193 5.49 6.29 8.13
CA GLY A 193 4.20 5.62 7.98
C GLY A 193 3.01 6.55 8.29
N SER A 194 2.07 6.64 7.35
CA SER A 194 0.86 7.43 7.53
C SER A 194 -0.15 6.69 8.39
N PRO A 195 -0.92 7.38 9.25
CA PRO A 195 -1.94 6.74 10.06
C PRO A 195 -3.11 6.26 9.21
N LEU A 196 -3.76 5.18 9.65
CA LEU A 196 -4.96 4.62 9.04
C LEU A 196 -6.16 4.89 9.93
N LEU A 197 -7.23 5.45 9.37
CA LEU A 197 -8.54 5.46 10.01
C LEU A 197 -9.28 4.16 9.69
N TYR A 198 -9.76 3.51 10.73
CA TYR A 198 -10.62 2.34 10.65
C TYR A 198 -11.78 2.53 11.62
N ASP A 199 -12.95 2.89 11.11
CA ASP A 199 -14.11 3.28 11.88
C ASP A 199 -13.80 4.37 12.94
N ASP A 200 -13.90 4.05 14.21
CA ASP A 200 -13.60 4.92 15.35
C ASP A 200 -12.16 4.82 15.88
N LEU A 201 -11.30 4.11 15.15
CA LEU A 201 -9.91 3.88 15.52
C LEU A 201 -8.93 4.61 14.57
N LEU A 202 -7.93 5.24 15.16
CA LEU A 202 -6.74 5.72 14.47
C LEU A 202 -5.61 4.72 14.70
N ILE A 203 -5.21 4.01 13.65
CA ILE A 203 -4.19 2.97 13.73
C ILE A 203 -2.85 3.52 13.23
N VAL A 204 -1.81 3.33 14.02
CA VAL A 204 -0.43 3.66 13.68
C VAL A 204 0.47 2.45 13.96
N TYR A 205 1.57 2.33 13.21
CA TYR A 205 2.61 1.39 13.59
C TYR A 205 3.98 2.06 13.47
N GLN A 206 4.93 1.51 14.21
CA GLN A 206 6.32 1.93 14.16
C GLN A 206 7.20 0.69 14.32
N ASP A 207 7.79 0.25 13.22
CA ASP A 207 8.84 -0.75 13.25
C ASP A 207 10.18 -0.03 13.43
N GLN A 208 10.92 -0.44 14.45
CA GLN A 208 12.13 0.23 14.90
C GLN A 208 13.09 -0.70 15.64
N ARG A 209 14.33 -0.29 15.77
CA ARG A 209 15.32 -1.02 16.56
C ARG A 209 14.94 -1.01 18.05
N GLY A 210 14.98 -2.19 18.67
CA GLY A 210 14.69 -2.36 20.10
C GLY A 210 13.22 -2.62 20.42
N GLY A 211 12.42 -2.93 19.41
CA GLY A 211 11.01 -3.31 19.55
C GLY A 211 10.07 -2.34 18.83
N GLY A 212 9.37 -2.85 17.82
CA GLY A 212 8.31 -2.16 17.12
C GLY A 212 6.95 -2.35 17.79
N PHE A 213 5.94 -1.64 17.31
CA PHE A 213 4.55 -1.80 17.74
C PHE A 213 3.57 -1.44 16.63
N ALA A 214 2.37 -1.99 16.72
CA ALA A 214 1.16 -1.45 16.10
C ALA A 214 0.21 -1.06 17.23
N ALA A 215 -0.50 0.06 17.09
CA ALA A 215 -1.42 0.54 18.13
C ALA A 215 -2.61 1.25 17.50
N ALA A 216 -3.77 1.14 18.15
CA ALA A 216 -4.96 1.88 17.81
C ALA A 216 -5.36 2.82 18.94
N TYR A 217 -5.85 3.98 18.55
CA TYR A 217 -6.31 5.04 19.44
C TYR A 217 -7.75 5.38 19.10
N ASP A 218 -8.55 5.58 20.11
CA ASP A 218 -9.92 6.09 19.97
C ASP A 218 -9.89 7.49 19.35
N THR A 219 -10.59 7.67 18.23
CA THR A 219 -10.54 8.91 17.46
C THR A 219 -11.15 10.12 18.18
N ALA A 220 -12.05 9.91 19.14
CA ALA A 220 -12.69 10.99 19.89
C ALA A 220 -11.82 11.49 21.05
N THR A 221 -11.09 10.60 21.69
CA THR A 221 -10.39 10.88 22.95
C THR A 221 -8.86 10.83 22.84
N GLY A 222 -8.31 10.15 21.85
CA GLY A 222 -6.88 9.87 21.72
C GLY A 222 -6.35 8.82 22.71
N ASN A 223 -7.23 8.14 23.43
CA ASN A 223 -6.84 7.06 24.33
C ASN A 223 -6.42 5.82 23.53
N GLU A 224 -5.34 5.17 23.97
CA GLU A 224 -4.91 3.91 23.39
C GLU A 224 -5.94 2.81 23.69
N VAL A 225 -6.43 2.14 22.62
CA VAL A 225 -7.41 1.05 22.72
C VAL A 225 -6.70 -0.29 22.75
N TRP A 226 -5.70 -0.48 21.89
CA TRP A 226 -4.85 -1.66 21.89
C TRP A 226 -3.44 -1.32 21.41
N ARG A 227 -2.47 -2.11 21.86
CA ARG A 227 -1.08 -2.07 21.43
C ARG A 227 -0.53 -3.49 21.32
N THR A 228 0.01 -3.83 20.16
CA THR A 228 0.65 -5.11 19.89
C THR A 228 2.12 -4.90 19.60
N ALA A 229 2.98 -5.59 20.36
CA ALA A 229 4.42 -5.59 20.12
C ALA A 229 4.74 -6.29 18.79
N ARG A 230 5.72 -5.76 18.04
CA ARG A 230 6.15 -6.30 16.76
C ARG A 230 7.64 -6.61 16.79
N ASP A 231 7.99 -7.79 16.29
CA ASP A 231 9.39 -8.21 16.12
C ASP A 231 9.86 -7.85 14.69
N ALA A 232 9.88 -6.55 14.40
CA ALA A 232 10.38 -6.02 13.14
C ALA A 232 11.36 -4.90 13.42
N SER A 233 12.49 -4.89 12.71
CA SER A 233 13.58 -3.97 13.04
C SER A 233 13.37 -2.58 12.47
N VAL A 234 12.88 -2.43 11.26
CA VAL A 234 12.54 -1.13 10.62
C VAL A 234 11.52 -1.30 9.51
N GLY A 235 10.66 -0.28 9.31
CA GLY A 235 9.67 -0.18 8.25
C GLY A 235 9.18 1.24 8.12
N TRP A 236 8.70 1.62 6.93
CA TRP A 236 8.24 2.98 6.61
C TRP A 236 6.94 3.01 5.80
N GLY A 237 6.42 1.87 5.37
CA GLY A 237 5.15 1.79 4.66
C GLY A 237 3.97 2.29 5.52
N SER A 238 2.82 2.43 4.94
CA SER A 238 1.58 2.71 5.68
C SER A 238 0.78 1.43 5.85
N PRO A 239 0.08 1.23 6.98
CA PRO A 239 -0.82 0.10 7.14
C PRO A 239 -2.02 0.26 6.21
N ILE A 240 -2.59 -0.88 5.78
CA ILE A 240 -3.85 -0.90 5.03
C ILE A 240 -4.86 -1.80 5.72
N ALA A 241 -6.15 -1.52 5.55
CA ALA A 241 -7.22 -2.43 5.92
C ALA A 241 -7.83 -3.03 4.67
N ILE A 242 -8.01 -4.34 4.66
CA ILE A 242 -8.62 -5.09 3.57
C ILE A 242 -9.84 -5.87 4.06
N ARG A 243 -10.81 -6.08 3.17
CA ARG A 243 -11.93 -6.98 3.36
C ARG A 243 -11.60 -8.34 2.76
N VAL A 244 -11.70 -9.40 3.56
CA VAL A 244 -11.47 -10.79 3.15
C VAL A 244 -12.75 -11.58 3.43
N GLY A 245 -13.57 -11.79 2.41
CA GLY A 245 -14.90 -12.39 2.61
C GLY A 245 -15.76 -11.53 3.53
N ASP A 246 -16.02 -12.00 4.73
CA ASP A 246 -16.91 -11.38 5.72
C ASP A 246 -16.18 -10.64 6.86
N HIS A 247 -14.85 -10.63 6.87
CA HIS A 247 -14.06 -9.96 7.93
C HIS A 247 -12.99 -9.02 7.35
N ASP A 248 -12.49 -8.14 8.21
CA ASP A 248 -11.43 -7.19 7.85
C ASP A 248 -10.10 -7.61 8.48
N GLU A 249 -9.03 -7.37 7.73
CA GLU A 249 -7.65 -7.59 8.15
C GLU A 249 -6.84 -6.30 8.03
N LEU A 250 -6.07 -5.98 9.05
CA LEU A 250 -5.07 -4.92 9.05
C LEU A 250 -3.75 -5.49 8.56
N ILE A 251 -3.26 -5.04 7.42
CA ILE A 251 -2.02 -5.53 6.82
C ILE A 251 -0.89 -4.55 7.07
N ILE A 252 0.21 -5.06 7.61
CA ILE A 252 1.45 -4.32 7.82
C ILE A 252 2.59 -5.08 7.15
N SER A 253 3.18 -4.47 6.12
CA SER A 253 4.35 -5.01 5.43
C SER A 253 5.61 -4.45 6.06
N SER A 254 6.49 -5.33 6.52
CA SER A 254 7.68 -4.97 7.31
C SER A 254 8.89 -5.78 6.90
N GLN A 255 10.03 -5.49 7.49
CA GLN A 255 11.22 -6.30 7.35
C GLN A 255 10.94 -7.73 7.81
N ASN A 256 11.33 -8.70 6.99
CA ASN A 256 11.19 -10.14 7.13
C ASN A 256 9.77 -10.66 6.93
N THR A 257 8.72 -9.95 7.34
CA THR A 257 7.35 -10.47 7.34
C THR A 257 6.31 -9.45 6.88
N VAL A 258 5.25 -9.97 6.30
CA VAL A 258 3.95 -9.30 6.19
C VAL A 258 3.05 -9.90 7.26
N ASN A 259 2.44 -9.06 8.08
CA ASN A 259 1.55 -9.52 9.16
C ASN A 259 0.14 -8.99 8.93
N ALA A 260 -0.84 -9.83 9.23
CA ALA A 260 -2.25 -9.45 9.31
C ALA A 260 -2.70 -9.47 10.78
N TYR A 261 -3.46 -8.46 11.13
CA TYR A 261 -4.04 -8.30 12.47
C TYR A 261 -5.54 -8.08 12.37
N ASN A 262 -6.25 -8.43 13.43
CA ASN A 262 -7.60 -7.94 13.62
C ASN A 262 -7.54 -6.42 13.91
N PRO A 263 -8.15 -5.57 13.06
CA PRO A 263 -8.03 -4.12 13.24
C PRO A 263 -8.69 -3.59 14.52
N ARG A 264 -9.64 -4.34 15.11
CA ARG A 264 -10.35 -3.97 16.34
C ARG A 264 -9.61 -4.33 17.63
N THR A 265 -8.84 -5.43 17.60
CA THR A 265 -8.21 -5.96 18.83
C THR A 265 -6.68 -5.93 18.77
N GLY A 266 -6.09 -5.81 17.60
CA GLY A 266 -4.65 -5.89 17.40
C GLY A 266 -4.08 -7.32 17.47
N ASP A 267 -4.93 -8.34 17.57
CA ASP A 267 -4.50 -9.73 17.58
C ASP A 267 -3.93 -10.13 16.20
N GLU A 268 -2.77 -10.77 16.18
CA GLU A 268 -2.20 -11.29 14.95
C GLU A 268 -3.03 -12.47 14.44
N LEU A 269 -3.49 -12.37 13.19
CA LEU A 269 -4.25 -13.41 12.52
C LEU A 269 -3.32 -14.39 11.79
N TRP A 270 -2.43 -13.83 10.98
CA TRP A 270 -1.43 -14.59 10.24
C TRP A 270 -0.18 -13.75 9.94
N ARG A 271 0.89 -14.44 9.58
CA ARG A 271 2.12 -13.84 9.07
C ARG A 271 2.64 -14.60 7.86
N CYS A 272 3.30 -13.89 6.95
CA CYS A 272 3.95 -14.44 5.77
C CYS A 272 5.38 -13.90 5.68
N GLY A 273 6.36 -14.77 5.66
CA GLY A 273 7.77 -14.43 5.49
C GLY A 273 8.11 -14.08 4.03
N GLY A 274 9.35 -13.63 3.80
CA GLY A 274 9.90 -13.43 2.45
C GLY A 274 10.28 -11.99 2.12
N ASN A 275 9.82 -11.00 2.87
CA ASN A 275 10.32 -9.63 2.75
C ASN A 275 11.80 -9.54 3.15
N LEU A 276 12.52 -8.63 2.52
CA LEU A 276 13.88 -8.26 2.91
C LEU A 276 13.86 -6.99 3.78
N PHE A 277 14.98 -6.26 3.84
CA PHE A 277 15.14 -5.06 4.65
C PHE A 277 14.67 -3.79 3.91
N GLU A 278 14.44 -2.73 4.70
CA GLU A 278 14.05 -1.40 4.21
C GLU A 278 12.71 -1.40 3.42
N VAL A 279 11.66 -1.94 4.03
CA VAL A 279 10.32 -1.94 3.44
C VAL A 279 9.71 -0.55 3.57
N ILE A 280 9.52 0.13 2.43
CA ILE A 280 8.91 1.46 2.31
C ILE A 280 7.55 1.40 1.60
N PRO A 281 7.39 0.60 0.51
CA PRO A 281 6.14 0.58 -0.22
C PRO A 281 4.95 0.12 0.61
N THR A 282 3.85 0.83 0.50
CA THR A 282 2.55 0.45 1.05
C THR A 282 1.95 -0.67 0.19
N PRO A 283 1.40 -1.73 0.78
CA PRO A 283 0.75 -2.80 0.03
C PRO A 283 -0.46 -2.32 -0.79
N VAL A 284 -0.75 -3.02 -1.89
CA VAL A 284 -1.97 -2.84 -2.69
C VAL A 284 -2.64 -4.18 -2.95
N VAL A 285 -3.91 -4.16 -3.36
CA VAL A 285 -4.70 -5.37 -3.63
C VAL A 285 -5.26 -5.34 -5.04
N GLU A 286 -5.21 -6.50 -5.72
CA GLU A 286 -5.82 -6.73 -7.03
C GLU A 286 -5.91 -8.24 -7.26
N ALA A 287 -6.83 -8.69 -8.09
CA ALA A 287 -6.97 -10.10 -8.50
C ALA A 287 -7.03 -11.10 -7.31
N GLY A 288 -7.58 -10.70 -6.16
CA GLY A 288 -7.64 -11.53 -4.96
C GLY A 288 -6.34 -11.70 -4.20
N LEU A 289 -5.33 -10.89 -4.48
CA LEU A 289 -3.99 -10.94 -3.89
C LEU A 289 -3.61 -9.61 -3.23
N ILE A 290 -2.72 -9.70 -2.23
CA ILE A 290 -2.03 -8.55 -1.63
C ILE A 290 -0.63 -8.50 -2.23
N PHE A 291 -0.22 -7.34 -2.75
CA PHE A 291 1.13 -7.13 -3.26
C PHE A 291 1.95 -6.34 -2.26
N CYS A 292 2.97 -7.00 -1.72
CA CYS A 292 3.90 -6.44 -0.76
C CYS A 292 5.30 -6.40 -1.37
N ALA A 293 5.83 -5.20 -1.55
CA ALA A 293 7.18 -5.02 -2.07
C ALA A 293 8.15 -4.69 -0.95
N SER A 294 9.30 -5.36 -0.95
CA SER A 294 10.41 -5.01 -0.08
C SER A 294 11.46 -4.20 -0.82
N GLY A 295 11.96 -3.13 -0.19
CA GLY A 295 12.93 -2.21 -0.77
C GLY A 295 14.24 -2.85 -1.23
N ARG A 296 15.10 -2.08 -1.88
CA ARG A 296 16.46 -2.41 -2.30
C ARG A 296 16.65 -3.78 -2.95
N ALA A 297 15.98 -3.99 -4.10
CA ALA A 297 16.06 -5.24 -4.87
C ALA A 297 15.56 -6.49 -4.12
N GLY A 298 14.78 -6.29 -3.07
CA GLY A 298 14.01 -7.35 -2.44
C GLY A 298 12.82 -7.79 -3.31
N PRO A 299 12.16 -8.89 -2.98
CA PRO A 299 11.04 -9.36 -3.76
C PRO A 299 9.80 -8.47 -3.61
N THR A 300 8.97 -8.49 -4.63
CA THR A 300 7.53 -8.23 -4.53
C THR A 300 6.85 -9.58 -4.34
N LEU A 301 6.09 -9.70 -3.26
CA LEU A 301 5.32 -10.88 -2.92
C LEU A 301 3.86 -10.65 -3.30
N ALA A 302 3.25 -11.62 -3.96
CA ALA A 302 1.80 -11.70 -4.13
C ALA A 302 1.25 -12.73 -3.16
N ILE A 303 0.50 -12.30 -2.18
CA ILE A 303 0.06 -13.11 -1.04
C ILE A 303 -1.45 -13.30 -1.11
N ARG A 304 -1.94 -14.53 -0.97
CA ARG A 304 -3.36 -14.81 -0.71
C ARG A 304 -3.65 -14.41 0.72
N PRO A 305 -4.62 -13.52 0.97
CA PRO A 305 -4.99 -13.16 2.34
C PRO A 305 -5.76 -14.27 3.04
N GLY A 306 -5.97 -14.11 4.34
CA GLY A 306 -6.59 -15.09 5.19
C GLY A 306 -5.62 -16.15 5.70
N GLY A 307 -6.13 -17.18 6.35
CA GLY A 307 -5.33 -18.21 7.01
C GLY A 307 -5.12 -17.93 8.49
N GLN A 308 -4.20 -18.65 9.12
CA GLN A 308 -3.91 -18.53 10.53
C GLN A 308 -2.46 -18.91 10.82
N GLY A 309 -1.79 -18.17 11.69
CA GLY A 309 -0.40 -18.41 12.06
C GLY A 309 0.59 -18.13 10.92
N ASP A 310 1.62 -18.94 10.76
CA ASP A 310 2.60 -18.78 9.69
C ASP A 310 2.11 -19.42 8.39
N VAL A 311 1.88 -18.59 7.39
CA VAL A 311 1.35 -19.01 6.08
C VAL A 311 2.37 -18.92 4.95
N THR A 312 3.64 -18.76 5.28
CA THR A 312 4.73 -18.53 4.31
C THR A 312 4.76 -19.58 3.20
N ASP A 313 4.66 -20.86 3.54
CA ASP A 313 4.79 -21.95 2.58
C ASP A 313 3.50 -22.20 1.75
N THR A 314 2.40 -21.56 2.11
CA THR A 314 1.08 -21.87 1.53
C THR A 314 0.40 -20.72 0.83
N HIS A 315 0.68 -19.45 1.21
CA HIS A 315 -0.07 -18.30 0.74
C HIS A 315 0.67 -17.43 -0.29
N ILE A 316 1.97 -17.60 -0.50
CA ILE A 316 2.67 -16.92 -1.59
C ILE A 316 2.18 -17.50 -2.92
N ALA A 317 1.42 -16.71 -3.70
CA ALA A 317 0.95 -17.10 -5.03
C ALA A 317 2.09 -17.04 -6.04
N TRP A 318 2.85 -15.97 -5.99
CA TRP A 318 4.07 -15.78 -6.76
C TRP A 318 4.96 -14.72 -6.08
N SER A 319 6.23 -14.70 -6.47
CA SER A 319 7.18 -13.67 -6.04
C SER A 319 8.18 -13.36 -7.14
N THR A 320 8.68 -12.12 -7.16
CA THR A 320 9.69 -11.69 -8.12
C THR A 320 10.53 -10.56 -7.54
N SER A 321 11.84 -10.58 -7.80
CA SER A 321 12.72 -9.43 -7.55
C SER A 321 12.84 -8.50 -8.76
N ARG A 322 12.23 -8.86 -9.91
CA ARG A 322 12.24 -8.04 -11.10
C ARG A 322 11.36 -6.81 -10.90
N GLY A 323 11.88 -5.62 -11.24
CA GLY A 323 11.11 -4.38 -11.17
C GLY A 323 10.71 -3.94 -9.76
N SER A 324 11.27 -4.56 -8.71
CA SER A 324 10.89 -4.27 -7.33
C SER A 324 11.12 -2.80 -6.99
N PRO A 325 10.13 -2.10 -6.42
CA PRO A 325 10.26 -0.72 -6.00
C PRO A 325 11.07 -0.61 -4.70
N PHE A 326 11.69 0.56 -4.48
CA PHE A 326 12.32 0.86 -3.20
C PHE A 326 11.51 1.90 -2.41
N VAL A 327 11.18 3.04 -3.01
CA VAL A 327 10.45 4.13 -2.32
C VAL A 327 8.97 4.17 -2.73
N PRO A 328 8.61 4.26 -4.03
CA PRO A 328 7.21 4.40 -4.41
C PRO A 328 6.41 3.11 -4.15
N SER A 329 5.21 3.26 -3.64
CA SER A 329 4.27 2.14 -3.55
C SER A 329 3.81 1.72 -4.94
N PRO A 330 3.55 0.44 -5.20
CA PRO A 330 2.96 0.00 -6.46
C PRO A 330 1.54 0.55 -6.65
N VAL A 331 1.00 0.46 -7.86
CA VAL A 331 -0.42 0.60 -8.13
C VAL A 331 -0.92 -0.62 -8.89
N ALA A 332 -2.10 -1.11 -8.53
CA ALA A 332 -2.72 -2.26 -9.17
C ALA A 332 -4.09 -1.84 -9.70
N TYR A 333 -4.38 -2.18 -10.95
CA TYR A 333 -5.62 -1.77 -11.62
C TYR A 333 -5.92 -2.67 -12.82
N ASP A 334 -7.18 -3.07 -12.94
CA ASP A 334 -7.74 -3.83 -14.07
C ASP A 334 -6.91 -5.09 -14.41
N GLY A 335 -6.55 -5.87 -13.38
CA GLY A 335 -5.79 -7.10 -13.50
C GLY A 335 -4.28 -6.92 -13.68
N TYR A 336 -3.75 -5.71 -13.62
CA TYR A 336 -2.33 -5.42 -13.79
C TYR A 336 -1.73 -4.78 -12.53
N LEU A 337 -0.47 -5.13 -12.26
CA LEU A 337 0.36 -4.53 -11.21
C LEU A 337 1.48 -3.71 -11.84
N TYR A 338 1.56 -2.44 -11.49
CA TYR A 338 2.62 -1.53 -11.94
C TYR A 338 3.57 -1.23 -10.79
N THR A 339 4.83 -1.59 -10.95
CA THR A 339 5.89 -1.31 -9.98
C THR A 339 6.94 -0.40 -10.60
N ILE A 340 7.60 0.40 -9.76
CA ILE A 340 8.62 1.34 -10.22
C ILE A 340 9.92 1.07 -9.48
N ASN A 341 10.94 0.60 -10.18
CA ASN A 341 12.30 0.64 -9.67
C ASN A 341 12.81 2.08 -9.80
N ASP A 342 12.67 2.84 -8.72
CA ASP A 342 12.95 4.28 -8.66
C ASP A 342 14.43 4.61 -8.92
N MET A 343 15.36 3.80 -8.41
CA MET A 343 16.80 4.00 -8.62
C MET A 343 17.22 3.90 -10.09
N SER A 344 16.46 3.15 -10.89
CA SER A 344 16.71 2.95 -12.32
C SER A 344 15.71 3.67 -13.21
N SER A 345 14.70 4.31 -12.66
CA SER A 345 13.56 4.92 -13.35
C SER A 345 12.87 3.94 -14.32
N ILE A 346 12.70 2.70 -13.89
CA ILE A 346 12.09 1.62 -14.68
C ILE A 346 10.74 1.28 -14.10
N ILE A 347 9.69 1.39 -14.92
CA ILE A 347 8.37 0.85 -14.62
C ILE A 347 8.25 -0.56 -15.20
N THR A 348 7.62 -1.45 -14.46
CA THR A 348 7.29 -2.81 -14.90
C THR A 348 5.80 -3.05 -14.70
N CYS A 349 5.13 -3.55 -15.73
CA CYS A 349 3.77 -4.02 -15.68
C CYS A 349 3.77 -5.55 -15.60
N PHE A 350 3.03 -6.08 -14.65
CA PHE A 350 2.81 -7.51 -14.47
C PHE A 350 1.33 -7.83 -14.64
N ASP A 351 1.04 -9.01 -15.15
CA ASP A 351 -0.24 -9.66 -14.88
C ASP A 351 -0.34 -9.91 -13.37
N ALA A 352 -1.35 -9.34 -12.73
CA ALA A 352 -1.47 -9.35 -11.27
C ALA A 352 -1.69 -10.76 -10.71
N ALA A 353 -2.42 -11.62 -11.42
CA ALA A 353 -2.73 -12.96 -10.97
C ALA A 353 -1.52 -13.91 -11.03
N THR A 354 -0.65 -13.75 -12.03
CA THR A 354 0.42 -14.71 -12.34
C THR A 354 1.84 -14.20 -12.10
N GLY A 355 2.02 -12.88 -11.98
CA GLY A 355 3.35 -12.26 -11.91
C GLY A 355 4.12 -12.26 -13.23
N THR A 356 3.44 -12.60 -14.34
CA THR A 356 4.04 -12.55 -15.67
C THR A 356 4.32 -11.11 -16.06
N VAL A 357 5.55 -10.81 -16.49
CA VAL A 357 5.90 -9.48 -17.00
C VAL A 357 5.23 -9.26 -18.35
N MET A 358 4.34 -8.30 -18.43
CA MET A 358 3.71 -7.86 -19.65
C MET A 358 4.67 -6.98 -20.45
N TRP A 359 5.22 -5.96 -19.79
CA TRP A 359 6.24 -5.08 -20.35
C TRP A 359 7.08 -4.43 -19.26
N GLN A 360 8.24 -3.92 -19.66
CA GLN A 360 9.16 -3.17 -18.80
C GLN A 360 9.79 -2.04 -19.59
N GLN A 361 9.76 -0.82 -19.06
CA GLN A 361 10.24 0.36 -19.79
C GLN A 361 10.94 1.36 -18.86
N ARG A 362 11.98 2.01 -19.35
CA ARG A 362 12.62 3.14 -18.68
C ARG A 362 11.87 4.44 -18.97
N LEU A 363 11.50 5.16 -17.91
CA LEU A 363 10.77 6.44 -17.97
C LEU A 363 11.73 7.66 -17.93
N GLY A 364 12.62 7.77 -18.89
CA GLY A 364 13.61 8.83 -18.87
C GLY A 364 14.67 8.64 -17.77
N ARG A 365 15.39 9.71 -17.46
CA ARG A 365 16.38 9.73 -16.37
C ARG A 365 16.16 11.01 -15.58
N ALA A 366 15.77 10.86 -14.31
CA ALA A 366 15.75 12.01 -13.41
C ALA A 366 17.16 12.57 -13.22
N THR A 367 17.28 13.87 -13.19
CA THR A 367 18.53 14.56 -12.88
C THR A 367 18.83 14.53 -11.39
N ARG A 368 17.78 14.28 -10.57
CA ARG A 368 17.82 14.09 -9.13
C ARG A 368 17.67 12.60 -8.80
N GLU A 369 17.32 12.29 -7.59
CA GLU A 369 17.48 10.95 -7.03
C GLU A 369 16.46 9.88 -7.48
N GLY A 370 15.67 10.12 -8.54
CA GLY A 370 14.81 9.07 -9.11
C GLY A 370 13.31 9.38 -9.04
N ILE A 371 12.51 8.46 -8.54
CA ILE A 371 11.05 8.55 -8.44
C ILE A 371 10.64 8.26 -6.99
N SER A 372 10.20 9.26 -6.25
CA SER A 372 9.77 9.12 -4.85
C SER A 372 8.25 9.06 -4.71
N SER A 373 7.54 9.81 -5.56
CA SER A 373 6.08 9.82 -5.63
C SER A 373 5.53 8.45 -6.05
N SER A 374 4.51 7.97 -5.36
CA SER A 374 3.80 6.76 -5.77
C SER A 374 2.90 7.05 -6.97
N PRO A 375 2.81 6.13 -7.95
CA PRO A 375 1.94 6.31 -9.10
C PRO A 375 0.47 6.34 -8.69
N VAL A 376 -0.34 7.00 -9.49
CA VAL A 376 -1.80 7.02 -9.40
C VAL A 376 -2.41 6.58 -10.72
N VAL A 377 -3.60 5.99 -10.65
CA VAL A 377 -4.40 5.67 -11.84
C VAL A 377 -5.59 6.62 -11.89
N VAL A 378 -5.79 7.24 -13.05
CA VAL A 378 -6.97 8.05 -13.34
C VAL A 378 -7.60 7.52 -14.61
N ASN A 379 -8.84 7.06 -14.50
CA ASN A 379 -9.54 6.34 -15.56
C ASN A 379 -8.70 5.12 -16.03
N ASP A 380 -8.23 5.15 -17.27
CA ASP A 380 -7.40 4.10 -17.91
C ASP A 380 -5.93 4.50 -18.09
N LYS A 381 -5.42 5.42 -17.24
CA LYS A 381 -4.06 5.97 -17.36
C LYS A 381 -3.30 5.88 -16.07
N VAL A 382 -2.04 5.45 -16.14
CA VAL A 382 -1.08 5.47 -15.02
C VAL A 382 -0.24 6.74 -15.10
N PHE A 383 -0.22 7.51 -14.04
CA PHE A 383 0.59 8.73 -13.91
C PHE A 383 1.77 8.47 -12.99
N VAL A 384 2.96 8.67 -13.48
CA VAL A 384 4.23 8.48 -12.75
C VAL A 384 5.01 9.77 -12.73
N THR A 385 5.17 10.38 -11.56
CA THR A 385 5.92 11.64 -11.41
C THR A 385 7.30 11.36 -10.82
N ASN A 386 8.36 11.83 -11.49
CA ASN A 386 9.72 11.74 -10.98
C ASN A 386 10.07 12.93 -10.08
N ASP A 387 11.23 12.85 -9.41
CA ASP A 387 11.68 13.85 -8.45
C ASP A 387 12.00 15.23 -9.10
N ASP A 388 12.12 15.31 -10.42
CA ASP A 388 12.26 16.57 -11.18
C ASP A 388 10.91 17.23 -11.50
N GLY A 389 9.78 16.62 -11.10
CA GLY A 389 8.43 17.09 -11.41
C GLY A 389 7.94 16.73 -12.82
N THR A 390 8.64 15.81 -13.49
CA THR A 390 8.18 15.27 -14.78
C THR A 390 7.21 14.12 -14.52
N THR A 391 6.02 14.22 -15.12
CA THR A 391 4.97 13.18 -15.03
C THR A 391 4.82 12.48 -16.37
N PHE A 392 5.02 11.18 -16.37
CA PHE A 392 4.77 10.29 -17.52
C PHE A 392 3.34 9.78 -17.41
N VAL A 393 2.56 9.94 -18.47
CA VAL A 393 1.19 9.48 -18.58
C VAL A 393 1.16 8.27 -19.49
N LEU A 394 0.83 7.13 -18.95
CA LEU A 394 0.85 5.85 -19.65
C LEU A 394 -0.57 5.29 -19.75
N LYS A 395 -0.88 4.62 -20.84
CA LYS A 395 -2.11 3.83 -20.90
C LYS A 395 -2.00 2.59 -20.00
N THR A 396 -3.10 2.22 -19.34
CA THR A 396 -3.14 0.94 -18.61
C THR A 396 -3.22 -0.24 -19.58
N GLY A 397 -2.80 -1.43 -19.12
CA GLY A 397 -2.97 -2.66 -19.89
C GLY A 397 -1.67 -3.37 -20.28
N PRO A 398 -1.79 -4.42 -21.11
CA PRO A 398 -0.71 -5.36 -21.39
C PRO A 398 0.35 -4.85 -22.36
N GLU A 399 0.15 -3.68 -22.97
CA GLU A 399 1.08 -3.09 -23.93
C GLU A 399 1.55 -1.73 -23.44
N PHE A 400 2.85 -1.43 -23.64
CA PHE A 400 3.39 -0.13 -23.25
C PHE A 400 2.99 0.95 -24.24
N GLU A 401 2.32 2.00 -23.75
CA GLU A 401 2.00 3.19 -24.54
C GLU A 401 2.24 4.45 -23.67
N LEU A 402 3.18 5.31 -24.07
CA LEU A 402 3.41 6.62 -23.48
C LEU A 402 2.52 7.64 -24.19
N LEU A 403 1.52 8.16 -23.50
CA LEU A 403 0.56 9.13 -24.06
C LEU A 403 1.11 10.55 -24.01
N HIS A 404 1.59 10.98 -22.83
CA HIS A 404 2.07 12.34 -22.59
C HIS A 404 3.28 12.35 -21.66
N THR A 405 4.03 13.44 -21.72
CA THR A 405 5.05 13.79 -20.72
C THR A 405 4.84 15.23 -20.31
N ASN A 406 4.51 15.43 -19.06
CA ASN A 406 4.22 16.73 -18.46
C ASN A 406 5.36 17.16 -17.56
N ASN A 407 5.50 18.45 -17.27
CA ASN A 407 6.45 18.91 -16.25
C ASN A 407 5.87 20.10 -15.50
N ILE A 408 5.77 19.97 -14.17
CA ILE A 408 5.20 21.01 -13.30
C ILE A 408 6.21 22.10 -12.95
N GLY A 409 7.48 21.96 -13.34
CA GLY A 409 8.52 22.94 -13.15
C GLY A 409 9.11 23.01 -11.75
N ALA A 410 8.83 22.03 -10.87
CA ALA A 410 9.27 22.04 -9.49
C ALA A 410 9.55 20.61 -8.98
N GLN A 411 10.48 20.48 -8.04
CA GLN A 411 10.83 19.19 -7.43
C GLN A 411 9.66 18.61 -6.64
N THR A 412 9.31 17.35 -6.91
CA THR A 412 8.13 16.69 -6.36
C THR A 412 8.51 15.34 -5.76
N LEU A 413 8.34 15.18 -4.46
CA LEU A 413 8.59 13.92 -3.74
C LEU A 413 7.28 13.29 -3.24
N ALA A 414 6.25 14.11 -2.99
CA ALA A 414 4.94 13.68 -2.50
C ALA A 414 4.05 13.15 -3.63
N SER A 415 3.17 12.21 -3.31
CA SER A 415 2.13 11.77 -4.23
C SER A 415 0.99 12.80 -4.27
N PRO A 416 0.30 12.97 -5.41
CA PRO A 416 -0.78 13.94 -5.54
C PRO A 416 -2.05 13.50 -4.81
N ALA A 417 -2.96 14.48 -4.57
CA ALA A 417 -4.35 14.25 -4.27
C ALA A 417 -5.23 14.69 -5.45
N LEU A 418 -6.38 14.03 -5.63
CA LEU A 418 -7.28 14.23 -6.76
C LEU A 418 -8.72 14.41 -6.27
N VAL A 419 -9.33 15.56 -6.56
CA VAL A 419 -10.73 15.85 -6.19
C VAL A 419 -11.34 16.81 -7.22
N ASP A 420 -12.54 16.53 -7.67
CA ASP A 420 -13.31 17.39 -8.58
C ASP A 420 -12.49 17.84 -9.79
N ASP A 421 -11.97 16.87 -10.54
CA ASP A 421 -11.20 17.08 -11.77
C ASP A 421 -9.91 17.90 -11.59
N THR A 422 -9.44 18.07 -10.34
CA THR A 422 -8.28 18.85 -10.00
C THR A 422 -7.22 18.01 -9.29
N TRP A 423 -5.97 18.14 -9.74
CA TRP A 423 -4.78 17.60 -9.09
C TRP A 423 -4.25 18.60 -8.06
N TYR A 424 -3.99 18.17 -6.85
CA TYR A 424 -3.29 18.92 -5.83
C TYR A 424 -1.92 18.30 -5.62
N MET A 425 -0.89 19.00 -6.08
CA MET A 425 0.49 18.54 -6.08
C MET A 425 1.30 19.32 -5.06
N ARG A 426 1.93 18.61 -4.13
CA ARG A 426 2.92 19.18 -3.25
C ARG A 426 4.30 19.02 -3.87
N THR A 427 4.99 20.12 -4.05
CA THR A 427 6.42 20.19 -4.36
C THR A 427 7.23 20.45 -3.10
N VAL A 428 8.55 20.56 -3.21
CA VAL A 428 9.40 20.90 -2.06
C VAL A 428 9.04 22.28 -1.50
N ASP A 429 8.71 23.24 -2.38
CA ASP A 429 8.53 24.66 -2.00
C ASP A 429 7.10 25.18 -2.25
N GLU A 430 6.25 24.43 -2.94
CA GLU A 430 4.94 24.91 -3.37
C GLU A 430 3.84 23.84 -3.23
N LEU A 431 2.62 24.31 -3.07
CA LEU A 431 1.38 23.57 -3.31
C LEU A 431 0.76 24.11 -4.59
N ILE A 432 0.39 23.21 -5.52
CA ILE A 432 -0.04 23.56 -6.86
C ILE A 432 -1.35 22.84 -7.16
N ALA A 433 -2.33 23.58 -7.70
CA ALA A 433 -3.53 22.99 -8.28
C ALA A 433 -3.44 22.98 -9.80
N VAL A 434 -3.73 21.82 -10.39
CA VAL A 434 -3.77 21.61 -11.85
C VAL A 434 -5.18 21.13 -12.21
N GLY A 435 -5.83 21.84 -13.12
CA GLY A 435 -7.21 21.61 -13.54
C GLY A 435 -7.51 22.28 -14.87
N HIS A 436 -8.76 22.14 -15.36
CA HIS A 436 -9.25 22.82 -16.57
C HIS A 436 -9.79 24.19 -16.26
#